data_1af70f9e4e3380b00cd592fcf1fac2b7
#
_entry.id   1af70f9e4e3380b00cd592fcf1fac2b7
#
_cell.length_a   1.000
_cell.length_b   1.000
_cell.length_c   1.000
_cell.angle_alpha   90.00
_cell.angle_beta   90.00
_cell.angle_gamma   90.00
#
_symmetry.space_group_name_H-M   'P 1'
#
loop_
_entity.id
_entity.type
_entity.pdbx_description
1 polymer ?
#
loop_
_entity_poly.entity_id
_entity_poly.type
_entity_poly.pdbx_seq_one_letter_code
_entity_poly.pdbx_strand_id
1 'polypeptide(L)'
;MTVVQEPVWLGWARQLQAIAQNGLTYSHNPFDIERFQSVRQVASEMMEAGSGTAFEKIQALFAEETGYMTPKVDMRGVVFRDGKILLVKELLDGKWTLPGGWADINESPSIAVVREIREETGYETVPIKLLAVYDRVTQGHVPPLPYSAYKLFFRCEIIGGAPAESIETGGAAFFGETDVPELSQARVTSAQIARMFDHYRHLEWPTDFD
;
A
#
# COMPACT_ATOMS: atom_id res chain seq x y z
N MET A 1 -19.18 11.28 -4.49
CA MET A 1 -18.70 10.20 -3.61
C MET A 1 -18.24 10.84 -2.32
N THR A 2 -18.76 10.42 -1.18
CA THR A 2 -18.31 10.91 0.13
C THR A 2 -16.94 10.29 0.36
N VAL A 3 -15.88 11.11 0.35
CA VAL A 3 -14.55 10.67 0.77
C VAL A 3 -14.70 10.21 2.23
N VAL A 4 -14.44 8.93 2.48
CA VAL A 4 -14.42 8.42 3.87
C VAL A 4 -13.18 9.06 4.51
N GLN A 5 -13.42 10.08 5.30
CA GLN A 5 -12.36 10.80 6.00
C GLN A 5 -11.79 9.87 7.09
N GLU A 6 -10.49 9.71 7.12
CA GLU A 6 -9.83 8.93 8.14
C GLU A 6 -10.17 9.49 9.54
N PRO A 7 -10.45 8.62 10.53
CA PRO A 7 -10.72 9.09 11.88
C PRO A 7 -9.52 9.85 12.45
N VAL A 8 -9.76 11.03 12.99
CA VAL A 8 -8.71 11.93 13.53
C VAL A 8 -7.85 11.24 14.61
N TRP A 9 -8.50 10.42 15.47
CA TRP A 9 -7.80 9.68 16.53
C TRP A 9 -6.72 8.73 15.98
N LEU A 10 -6.91 8.16 14.79
CA LEU A 10 -5.94 7.23 14.19
C LEU A 10 -4.67 7.96 13.74
N GLY A 11 -4.81 9.18 13.20
CA GLY A 11 -3.67 10.04 12.89
C GLY A 11 -2.87 10.38 14.15
N TRP A 12 -3.56 10.73 15.24
CA TRP A 12 -2.89 11.01 16.54
C TRP A 12 -2.20 9.77 17.10
N ALA A 13 -2.84 8.61 17.07
CA ALA A 13 -2.25 7.37 17.59
C ALA A 13 -0.98 6.99 16.82
N ARG A 14 -0.98 7.10 15.48
CA ARG A 14 0.23 6.87 14.65
C ARG A 14 1.35 7.86 14.99
N GLN A 15 1.02 9.13 15.16
CA GLN A 15 2.01 10.15 15.51
C GLN A 15 2.63 9.88 16.88
N LEU A 16 1.84 9.55 17.89
CA LEU A 16 2.32 9.18 19.21
C LEU A 16 3.19 7.92 19.16
N GLN A 17 2.78 6.90 18.40
CA GLN A 17 3.58 5.69 18.22
C GLN A 17 4.92 5.99 17.55
N ALA A 18 4.96 6.83 16.51
CA ALA A 18 6.19 7.21 15.84
C ALA A 18 7.14 7.96 16.77
N ILE A 19 6.62 8.89 17.58
CA ILE A 19 7.39 9.61 18.61
C ILE A 19 7.98 8.62 19.62
N ALA A 20 7.16 7.69 20.12
CA ALA A 20 7.58 6.70 21.10
C ALA A 20 8.66 5.77 20.53
N GLN A 21 8.46 5.23 19.34
CA GLN A 21 9.42 4.33 18.71
C GLN A 21 10.77 5.02 18.45
N ASN A 22 10.75 6.23 17.87
CA ASN A 22 11.95 7.01 17.62
C ASN A 22 12.69 7.34 18.94
N GLY A 23 11.93 7.74 19.97
CA GLY A 23 12.49 8.00 21.29
C GLY A 23 13.13 6.76 21.92
N LEU A 24 12.45 5.61 21.89
CA LEU A 24 12.98 4.34 22.40
C LEU A 24 14.21 3.84 21.62
N THR A 25 14.32 4.18 20.34
CA THR A 25 15.46 3.81 19.50
C THR A 25 16.72 4.58 19.86
N TYR A 26 16.61 5.87 20.19
CA TYR A 26 17.77 6.75 20.33
C TYR A 26 18.04 7.21 21.77
N SER A 27 17.08 7.08 22.68
CA SER A 27 17.29 7.50 24.07
C SER A 27 18.06 6.45 24.86
N HIS A 28 19.03 6.93 25.65
CA HIS A 28 19.77 6.13 26.61
C HIS A 28 19.44 6.52 28.08
N ASN A 29 18.65 7.57 28.26
CA ASN A 29 18.25 8.02 29.59
C ASN A 29 17.07 7.16 30.09
N PRO A 30 17.17 6.51 31.28
CA PRO A 30 16.10 5.66 31.79
C PRO A 30 14.75 6.38 31.96
N PHE A 31 14.76 7.62 32.37
CA PHE A 31 13.57 8.43 32.57
C PHE A 31 12.88 8.78 31.24
N ASP A 32 13.67 9.00 30.17
CA ASP A 32 13.12 9.24 28.84
C ASP A 32 12.58 7.96 28.23
N ILE A 33 13.25 6.83 28.44
CA ILE A 33 12.76 5.51 28.03
C ILE A 33 11.39 5.22 28.65
N GLU A 34 11.23 5.45 29.97
CA GLU A 34 9.95 5.27 30.67
C GLU A 34 8.85 6.20 30.08
N ARG A 35 9.19 7.46 29.80
CA ARG A 35 8.26 8.40 29.15
C ARG A 35 7.83 7.93 27.76
N PHE A 36 8.76 7.47 26.93
CA PHE A 36 8.44 6.96 25.59
C PHE A 36 7.63 5.66 25.65
N GLN A 37 7.88 4.79 26.63
CA GLN A 37 7.03 3.62 26.87
C GLN A 37 5.60 4.03 27.25
N SER A 38 5.45 5.05 28.08
CA SER A 38 4.14 5.61 28.44
C SER A 38 3.42 6.21 27.23
N VAL A 39 4.12 6.93 26.35
CA VAL A 39 3.56 7.46 25.10
C VAL A 39 3.09 6.32 24.17
N ARG A 40 3.88 5.23 24.05
CA ARG A 40 3.49 4.05 23.28
C ARG A 40 2.23 3.40 23.85
N GLN A 41 2.12 3.30 25.16
CA GLN A 41 0.93 2.76 25.80
C GLN A 41 -0.31 3.59 25.47
N VAL A 42 -0.25 4.91 25.59
CA VAL A 42 -1.36 5.80 25.22
C VAL A 42 -1.76 5.64 23.75
N ALA A 43 -0.78 5.55 22.84
CA ALA A 43 -1.05 5.31 21.43
C ALA A 43 -1.80 3.97 21.20
N SER A 44 -1.42 2.93 21.92
CA SER A 44 -2.05 1.62 21.86
C SER A 44 -3.49 1.64 22.41
N GLU A 45 -3.72 2.31 23.54
CA GLU A 45 -5.05 2.50 24.13
C GLU A 45 -5.99 3.29 23.19
N MET A 46 -5.46 4.31 22.53
CA MET A 46 -6.22 5.06 21.52
C MET A 46 -6.61 4.18 20.32
N MET A 47 -5.68 3.32 19.86
CA MET A 47 -5.97 2.39 18.78
C MET A 47 -6.99 1.33 19.19
N GLU A 48 -6.90 0.76 20.37
CA GLU A 48 -7.89 -0.18 20.93
C GLU A 48 -9.28 0.47 20.98
N ALA A 49 -9.39 1.63 21.61
CA ALA A 49 -10.65 2.34 21.77
C ALA A 49 -11.30 2.71 20.43
N GLY A 50 -10.51 3.05 19.44
CA GLY A 50 -11.00 3.49 18.13
C GLY A 50 -11.24 2.36 17.14
N SER A 51 -10.47 1.28 17.18
CA SER A 51 -10.56 0.17 16.22
C SER A 51 -11.31 -1.06 16.75
N GLY A 52 -11.44 -1.20 18.07
CA GLY A 52 -11.92 -2.42 18.72
C GLY A 52 -10.92 -3.60 18.64
N THR A 53 -9.68 -3.36 18.18
CA THR A 53 -8.63 -4.37 18.16
C THR A 53 -8.04 -4.50 19.56
N ALA A 54 -7.89 -5.73 20.07
CA ALA A 54 -7.36 -5.97 21.41
C ALA A 54 -5.97 -5.34 21.62
N PHE A 55 -5.78 -4.74 22.78
CA PHE A 55 -4.57 -4.01 23.17
C PHE A 55 -3.28 -4.84 22.97
N GLU A 56 -3.30 -6.13 23.34
CA GLU A 56 -2.15 -7.02 23.21
C GLU A 56 -1.72 -7.21 21.76
N LYS A 57 -2.68 -7.26 20.83
CA LYS A 57 -2.39 -7.35 19.39
C LYS A 57 -1.74 -6.08 18.86
N ILE A 58 -2.20 -4.92 19.33
CA ILE A 58 -1.64 -3.62 18.96
C ILE A 58 -0.22 -3.48 19.52
N GLN A 59 -0.02 -3.86 20.77
CA GLN A 59 1.30 -3.86 21.41
C GLN A 59 2.29 -4.78 20.69
N ALA A 60 1.86 -5.98 20.32
CA ALA A 60 2.67 -6.92 19.53
C ALA A 60 3.09 -6.30 18.18
N LEU A 61 2.14 -5.73 17.44
CA LEU A 61 2.42 -5.04 16.18
C LEU A 61 3.45 -3.92 16.33
N PHE A 62 3.34 -3.11 17.39
CA PHE A 62 4.28 -2.01 17.65
C PHE A 62 5.66 -2.49 18.15
N ALA A 63 5.74 -3.67 18.74
CA ALA A 63 6.99 -4.24 19.22
C ALA A 63 7.82 -4.91 18.12
N GLU A 64 7.18 -5.32 17.01
CA GLU A 64 7.86 -5.97 15.89
C GLU A 64 8.80 -5.04 15.14
N GLU A 65 8.53 -3.73 15.15
CA GLU A 65 9.36 -2.73 14.46
C GLU A 65 10.25 -1.98 15.44
N THR A 66 11.53 -1.87 15.10
CA THR A 66 12.55 -1.10 15.82
C THR A 66 13.23 -0.10 14.89
N GLY A 67 13.94 0.88 15.43
CA GLY A 67 14.59 1.91 14.64
C GLY A 67 13.67 3.09 14.33
N TYR A 68 14.12 3.99 13.44
CA TYR A 68 13.34 5.16 13.04
C TYR A 68 12.11 4.73 12.26
N MET A 69 10.93 5.12 12.74
CA MET A 69 9.68 4.77 12.08
C MET A 69 9.50 5.51 10.76
N THR A 70 9.37 4.76 9.68
CA THR A 70 9.16 5.29 8.32
C THR A 70 7.87 4.75 7.73
N PRO A 71 7.27 5.41 6.71
CA PRO A 71 6.20 4.82 5.94
C PRO A 71 6.66 3.52 5.26
N LYS A 72 5.79 2.52 5.23
CA LYS A 72 5.98 1.33 4.39
C LYS A 72 5.81 1.70 2.92
N VAL A 73 6.41 0.94 2.02
CA VAL A 73 6.31 1.17 0.57
C VAL A 73 5.53 0.02 -0.07
N ASP A 74 4.43 0.37 -0.73
CA ASP A 74 3.56 -0.53 -1.50
C ASP A 74 3.72 -0.20 -2.98
N MET A 75 4.04 -1.19 -3.81
CA MET A 75 4.25 -1.00 -5.24
C MET A 75 3.13 -1.63 -6.04
N ARG A 76 2.69 -0.93 -7.10
CA ARG A 76 1.63 -1.39 -8.00
C ARG A 76 2.08 -1.33 -9.45
N GLY A 77 1.94 -2.46 -10.14
CA GLY A 77 2.19 -2.57 -11.56
C GLY A 77 0.96 -2.17 -12.37
N VAL A 78 1.14 -1.22 -13.28
CA VAL A 78 0.11 -0.74 -14.22
C VAL A 78 0.48 -1.26 -15.60
N VAL A 79 -0.21 -2.30 -16.03
CA VAL A 79 0.03 -2.98 -17.30
C VAL A 79 -1.18 -2.85 -18.19
N PHE A 80 -0.98 -2.35 -19.41
CA PHE A 80 -2.03 -2.25 -20.40
C PHE A 80 -1.80 -3.19 -21.59
N ARG A 81 -2.88 -3.75 -22.11
CA ARG A 81 -2.91 -4.47 -23.38
C ARG A 81 -4.24 -4.20 -24.08
N ASP A 82 -4.17 -3.78 -25.32
CA ASP A 82 -5.37 -3.48 -26.17
C ASP A 82 -6.35 -2.50 -25.49
N GLY A 83 -5.83 -1.46 -24.83
CA GLY A 83 -6.62 -0.48 -24.11
C GLY A 83 -7.26 -0.96 -22.80
N LYS A 84 -6.90 -2.15 -22.31
CA LYS A 84 -7.40 -2.74 -21.07
C LYS A 84 -6.30 -2.83 -20.03
N ILE A 85 -6.67 -2.61 -18.77
CA ILE A 85 -5.76 -2.69 -17.62
C ILE A 85 -5.74 -4.08 -17.01
N LEU A 86 -4.56 -4.58 -16.66
CA LEU A 86 -4.38 -5.85 -15.94
C LEU A 86 -4.73 -5.68 -14.47
N LEU A 87 -5.65 -6.51 -13.98
CA LEU A 87 -5.96 -6.63 -12.56
C LEU A 87 -5.80 -8.08 -12.11
N VAL A 88 -5.54 -8.26 -10.83
CA VAL A 88 -5.49 -9.56 -10.13
C VAL A 88 -6.61 -9.64 -9.11
N LYS A 89 -7.10 -10.85 -8.86
CA LYS A 89 -8.17 -11.09 -7.89
C LYS A 89 -7.56 -11.51 -6.55
N GLU A 90 -7.80 -10.72 -5.53
CA GLU A 90 -7.35 -11.02 -4.17
C GLU A 90 -8.07 -12.22 -3.56
N LEU A 91 -7.32 -13.11 -2.92
CA LEU A 91 -7.93 -14.26 -2.21
C LEU A 91 -8.62 -13.83 -0.93
N LEU A 92 -8.13 -12.79 -0.27
CA LEU A 92 -8.60 -12.36 1.05
C LEU A 92 -10.02 -11.81 1.02
N ASP A 93 -10.36 -10.99 0.04
CA ASP A 93 -11.66 -10.32 -0.06
C ASP A 93 -12.43 -10.64 -1.36
N GLY A 94 -11.83 -11.42 -2.27
CA GLY A 94 -12.42 -11.81 -3.54
C GLY A 94 -12.54 -10.69 -4.57
N LYS A 95 -11.96 -9.51 -4.30
CA LYS A 95 -12.05 -8.31 -5.13
C LYS A 95 -10.79 -8.11 -5.96
N TRP A 96 -10.82 -7.12 -6.86
CA TRP A 96 -9.76 -6.90 -7.83
C TRP A 96 -8.86 -5.73 -7.45
N THR A 97 -7.59 -5.84 -7.81
CA THR A 97 -6.58 -4.79 -7.60
C THR A 97 -5.54 -4.80 -8.72
N LEU A 98 -4.69 -3.78 -8.76
CA LEU A 98 -3.47 -3.83 -9.55
C LEU A 98 -2.51 -4.86 -8.96
N PRO A 99 -1.77 -5.62 -9.78
CA PRO A 99 -0.73 -6.50 -9.30
C PRO A 99 0.34 -5.71 -8.53
N GLY A 100 0.86 -6.32 -7.47
CA GLY A 100 1.88 -5.70 -6.63
C GLY A 100 1.63 -5.85 -5.14
N GLY A 101 2.64 -5.56 -4.35
CA GLY A 101 2.66 -5.75 -2.90
C GLY A 101 3.63 -4.81 -2.19
N TRP A 102 4.01 -5.20 -0.98
CA TRP A 102 5.01 -4.48 -0.19
C TRP A 102 6.39 -4.61 -0.81
N ALA A 103 7.19 -3.54 -0.67
CA ALA A 103 8.60 -3.59 -1.05
C ALA A 103 9.38 -4.50 -0.10
N ASP A 104 10.09 -5.46 -0.65
CA ASP A 104 11.01 -6.29 0.11
C ASP A 104 12.36 -5.60 0.31
N ILE A 105 13.05 -5.96 1.43
CA ILE A 105 14.39 -5.46 1.72
C ILE A 105 15.36 -5.97 0.66
N ASN A 106 16.29 -5.11 0.25
CA ASN A 106 17.30 -5.35 -0.78
C ASN A 106 16.76 -5.48 -2.22
N GLU A 107 15.50 -5.18 -2.46
CA GLU A 107 14.95 -5.01 -3.80
C GLU A 107 14.81 -3.52 -4.16
N SER A 108 15.21 -3.16 -5.38
CA SER A 108 14.85 -1.85 -5.91
C SER A 108 13.36 -1.83 -6.30
N PRO A 109 12.69 -0.68 -6.27
CA PRO A 109 11.26 -0.60 -6.63
C PRO A 109 10.92 -1.15 -8.02
N SER A 110 11.84 -1.01 -8.97
CA SER A 110 11.68 -1.55 -10.32
C SER A 110 11.79 -3.09 -10.37
N ILE A 111 12.65 -3.68 -9.55
CA ILE A 111 12.79 -5.15 -9.46
C ILE A 111 11.56 -5.73 -8.76
N ALA A 112 11.18 -5.14 -7.65
CA ALA A 112 10.06 -5.63 -6.85
C ALA A 112 8.73 -5.61 -7.62
N VAL A 113 8.40 -4.52 -8.34
CA VAL A 113 7.16 -4.48 -9.12
C VAL A 113 7.12 -5.52 -10.24
N VAL A 114 8.26 -5.81 -10.87
CA VAL A 114 8.36 -6.86 -11.91
C VAL A 114 8.19 -8.25 -11.32
N ARG A 115 8.81 -8.52 -10.16
CA ARG A 115 8.64 -9.77 -9.43
C ARG A 115 7.18 -10.01 -9.07
N GLU A 116 6.52 -9.04 -8.45
CA GLU A 116 5.11 -9.11 -8.08
C GLU A 116 4.21 -9.40 -9.30
N ILE A 117 4.37 -8.64 -10.40
CA ILE A 117 3.58 -8.90 -11.62
C ILE A 117 3.79 -10.34 -12.09
N ARG A 118 5.03 -10.83 -12.11
CA ARG A 118 5.33 -12.18 -12.55
C ARG A 118 4.72 -13.25 -11.63
N GLU A 119 4.85 -13.09 -10.31
CA GLU A 119 4.36 -14.05 -9.32
C GLU A 119 2.83 -14.13 -9.32
N GLU A 120 2.17 -12.98 -9.46
CA GLU A 120 0.70 -12.90 -9.43
C GLU A 120 0.02 -13.19 -10.76
N THR A 121 0.71 -13.03 -11.89
CA THR A 121 0.07 -13.09 -13.22
C THR A 121 0.75 -14.00 -14.24
N GLY A 122 2.02 -14.35 -14.02
CA GLY A 122 2.86 -15.11 -14.96
C GLY A 122 3.43 -14.29 -16.12
N TYR A 123 3.10 -12.99 -16.23
CA TYR A 123 3.69 -12.12 -17.26
C TYR A 123 5.08 -11.64 -16.88
N GLU A 124 5.99 -11.65 -17.84
CA GLU A 124 7.29 -11.00 -17.76
C GLU A 124 7.15 -9.55 -18.24
N THR A 125 7.58 -8.61 -17.43
CA THR A 125 7.40 -7.18 -17.71
C THR A 125 8.68 -6.39 -17.50
N VAL A 126 8.72 -5.18 -18.08
CA VAL A 126 9.74 -4.17 -17.82
C VAL A 126 9.09 -2.87 -17.37
N PRO A 127 9.56 -2.26 -16.26
CA PRO A 127 9.02 -0.98 -15.82
C PRO A 127 9.59 0.14 -16.70
N ILE A 128 8.72 1.00 -17.22
CA ILE A 128 9.11 2.07 -18.14
C ILE A 128 8.90 3.47 -17.58
N LYS A 129 8.02 3.62 -16.59
CA LYS A 129 7.71 4.93 -16.01
C LYS A 129 7.09 4.79 -14.62
N LEU A 130 7.52 5.66 -13.70
CA LEU A 130 6.80 5.90 -12.46
C LEU A 130 5.64 6.84 -12.77
N LEU A 131 4.41 6.37 -12.60
CA LEU A 131 3.19 7.13 -12.89
C LEU A 131 2.76 7.99 -11.71
N ALA A 132 2.85 7.45 -10.50
CA ALA A 132 2.42 8.16 -9.30
C ALA A 132 3.17 7.71 -8.05
N VAL A 133 3.28 8.65 -7.09
CA VAL A 133 3.67 8.40 -5.70
C VAL A 133 2.62 9.03 -4.82
N TYR A 134 1.86 8.23 -4.09
CA TYR A 134 0.75 8.71 -3.27
C TYR A 134 0.89 8.27 -1.81
N ASP A 135 0.55 9.16 -0.89
CA ASP A 135 0.25 8.77 0.48
C ASP A 135 -1.09 8.03 0.51
N ARG A 136 -1.08 6.83 1.10
CA ARG A 136 -2.29 6.00 1.17
C ARG A 136 -3.46 6.70 1.87
N VAL A 137 -3.17 7.54 2.86
CA VAL A 137 -4.20 8.23 3.65
C VAL A 137 -4.94 9.27 2.80
N THR A 138 -4.21 10.07 2.01
CA THR A 138 -4.79 11.11 1.16
C THR A 138 -5.67 10.55 0.05
N GLN A 139 -5.44 9.28 -0.33
CA GLN A 139 -6.14 8.62 -1.44
C GLN A 139 -7.44 7.89 -1.04
N GLY A 140 -7.85 7.98 0.21
CA GLY A 140 -9.16 7.47 0.68
C GLY A 140 -9.30 5.96 0.70
N HIS A 141 -8.22 5.23 0.91
CA HIS A 141 -8.25 3.77 1.06
C HIS A 141 -8.95 3.32 2.35
N VAL A 142 -9.75 2.26 2.25
CA VAL A 142 -10.45 1.66 3.39
C VAL A 142 -10.20 0.14 3.46
N PRO A 143 -10.01 -0.44 4.67
CA PRO A 143 -9.93 0.24 5.96
C PRO A 143 -8.64 1.05 6.12
N PRO A 144 -8.59 2.04 7.03
CA PRO A 144 -7.35 2.72 7.38
C PRO A 144 -6.36 1.74 8.02
N LEU A 145 -5.05 1.98 7.80
CA LEU A 145 -3.98 1.17 8.37
C LEU A 145 -3.45 1.77 9.68
N PRO A 146 -2.92 0.95 10.60
CA PRO A 146 -2.30 1.43 11.84
C PRO A 146 -0.93 2.10 11.62
N TYR A 147 -0.42 2.15 10.37
CA TYR A 147 0.84 2.75 9.96
C TYR A 147 0.67 3.53 8.65
N SER A 148 1.62 4.41 8.35
CA SER A 148 1.67 5.15 7.08
C SER A 148 2.23 4.26 5.98
N ALA A 149 1.79 4.50 4.72
CA ALA A 149 2.31 3.80 3.57
C ALA A 149 2.29 4.72 2.34
N TYR A 150 3.37 4.69 1.57
CA TYR A 150 3.43 5.27 0.23
C TYR A 150 3.14 4.21 -0.82
N LYS A 151 2.36 4.59 -1.83
CA LYS A 151 2.00 3.74 -2.95
C LYS A 151 2.68 4.26 -4.22
N LEU A 152 3.50 3.41 -4.83
CA LEU A 152 4.21 3.69 -6.05
C LEU A 152 3.55 2.94 -7.22
N PHE A 153 3.13 3.67 -8.25
CA PHE A 153 2.49 3.09 -9.43
C PHE A 153 3.46 3.12 -10.60
N PHE A 154 3.83 1.94 -11.09
CA PHE A 154 4.77 1.79 -12.21
C PHE A 154 4.04 1.33 -13.46
N ARG A 155 4.16 2.09 -14.55
CA ARG A 155 3.81 1.57 -15.86
C ARG A 155 4.81 0.51 -16.26
N CYS A 156 4.31 -0.67 -16.59
CA CYS A 156 5.11 -1.79 -17.05
C CYS A 156 4.61 -2.29 -18.41
N GLU A 157 5.52 -2.69 -19.27
CA GLU A 157 5.22 -3.31 -20.56
C GLU A 157 5.53 -4.80 -20.53
N ILE A 158 4.63 -5.60 -21.13
CA ILE A 158 4.82 -7.04 -21.25
C ILE A 158 5.89 -7.30 -22.30
N ILE A 159 6.91 -8.06 -21.93
CA ILE A 159 7.99 -8.52 -22.83
C ILE A 159 7.97 -10.03 -23.05
N GLY A 160 7.17 -10.77 -22.29
CA GLY A 160 7.08 -12.23 -22.39
C GLY A 160 6.13 -12.82 -21.35
N GLY A 161 6.29 -14.12 -21.11
CA GLY A 161 5.45 -14.86 -20.18
C GLY A 161 4.06 -15.17 -20.74
N ALA A 162 3.27 -15.86 -19.93
CA ALA A 162 1.88 -16.20 -20.23
C ALA A 162 1.07 -16.22 -18.93
N PRO A 163 -0.27 -16.03 -18.99
CA PRO A 163 -1.11 -16.15 -17.81
C PRO A 163 -0.85 -17.47 -17.09
N ALA A 164 -0.57 -17.39 -15.80
CA ALA A 164 -0.33 -18.55 -14.95
C ALA A 164 -1.21 -18.45 -13.70
N GLU A 165 -1.54 -19.62 -13.14
CA GLU A 165 -2.15 -19.68 -11.81
C GLU A 165 -1.13 -19.24 -10.76
N SER A 166 -1.58 -18.43 -9.82
CA SER A 166 -0.80 -18.00 -8.66
C SER A 166 -1.40 -18.59 -7.38
N ILE A 167 -0.54 -18.90 -6.42
CA ILE A 167 -0.98 -19.30 -5.08
C ILE A 167 -1.45 -18.12 -4.22
N GLU A 168 -1.13 -16.89 -4.66
CA GLU A 168 -1.40 -15.65 -3.93
C GLU A 168 -2.65 -14.93 -4.42
N THR A 169 -3.07 -15.21 -5.67
CA THR A 169 -4.22 -14.56 -6.28
C THR A 169 -5.22 -15.56 -6.88
N GLY A 170 -6.48 -15.17 -6.94
CA GLY A 170 -7.57 -15.93 -7.55
C GLY A 170 -7.67 -15.77 -9.06
N GLY A 171 -6.57 -15.33 -9.73
CA GLY A 171 -6.47 -15.14 -11.17
C GLY A 171 -6.19 -13.71 -11.58
N ALA A 172 -5.82 -13.53 -12.84
CA ALA A 172 -5.49 -12.25 -13.47
C ALA A 172 -6.29 -12.07 -14.77
N ALA A 173 -6.76 -10.84 -15.03
CA ALA A 173 -7.51 -10.55 -16.26
C ALA A 173 -7.35 -9.07 -16.66
N PHE A 174 -7.63 -8.79 -17.95
CA PHE A 174 -7.62 -7.43 -18.49
C PHE A 174 -9.04 -6.87 -18.58
N PHE A 175 -9.23 -5.64 -18.07
CA PHE A 175 -10.52 -4.96 -18.01
C PHE A 175 -10.47 -3.62 -18.72
N GLY A 176 -11.52 -3.32 -19.50
CA GLY A 176 -11.75 -1.99 -20.05
C GLY A 176 -12.13 -0.99 -18.96
N GLU A 177 -11.98 0.30 -19.22
CA GLU A 177 -12.28 1.35 -18.25
C GLU A 177 -13.74 1.31 -17.74
N THR A 178 -14.68 0.93 -18.59
CA THR A 178 -16.10 0.82 -18.26
C THR A 178 -16.49 -0.52 -17.61
N ASP A 179 -15.60 -1.50 -17.65
CA ASP A 179 -15.87 -2.88 -17.23
C ASP A 179 -15.03 -3.28 -16.00
N VAL A 180 -14.44 -2.29 -15.33
CA VAL A 180 -13.64 -2.52 -14.10
C VAL A 180 -14.52 -3.15 -13.04
N PRO A 181 -14.15 -4.34 -12.52
CA PRO A 181 -14.93 -5.04 -11.53
C PRO A 181 -14.85 -4.38 -10.14
N GLU A 182 -15.50 -4.97 -9.15
CA GLU A 182 -15.41 -4.49 -7.77
C GLU A 182 -13.96 -4.53 -7.27
N LEU A 183 -13.47 -3.35 -6.82
CA LEU A 183 -12.08 -3.18 -6.41
C LEU A 183 -11.86 -3.42 -4.91
N SER A 184 -10.72 -4.00 -4.57
CA SER A 184 -10.20 -4.05 -3.20
C SER A 184 -9.78 -2.65 -2.75
N GLN A 185 -10.69 -1.93 -2.09
CA GLN A 185 -10.48 -0.53 -1.66
C GLN A 185 -9.31 -0.38 -0.67
N ALA A 186 -8.91 -1.46 -0.03
CA ALA A 186 -7.71 -1.47 0.81
C ALA A 186 -6.42 -1.32 -0.03
N ARG A 187 -6.45 -1.73 -1.30
CA ARG A 187 -5.28 -1.82 -2.18
C ARG A 187 -5.27 -0.82 -3.33
N VAL A 188 -6.43 -0.59 -3.96
CA VAL A 188 -6.57 0.37 -5.06
C VAL A 188 -7.96 1.01 -5.03
N THR A 189 -8.05 2.29 -5.34
CA THR A 189 -9.33 3.00 -5.43
C THR A 189 -9.76 3.18 -6.88
N SER A 190 -11.08 3.38 -7.11
CA SER A 190 -11.61 3.64 -8.45
C SER A 190 -11.03 4.91 -9.06
N ALA A 191 -10.75 5.93 -8.24
CA ALA A 191 -10.10 7.16 -8.70
C ALA A 191 -8.67 6.90 -9.20
N GLN A 192 -7.93 6.05 -8.49
CA GLN A 192 -6.59 5.65 -8.94
C GLN A 192 -6.63 4.88 -10.25
N ILE A 193 -7.55 3.92 -10.41
CA ILE A 193 -7.69 3.19 -11.69
C ILE A 193 -8.04 4.15 -12.84
N ALA A 194 -9.00 5.06 -12.65
CA ALA A 194 -9.33 6.07 -13.65
C ALA A 194 -8.10 6.93 -14.01
N ARG A 195 -7.32 7.34 -13.00
CA ARG A 195 -6.10 8.10 -13.21
C ARG A 195 -5.03 7.32 -13.98
N MET A 196 -4.94 5.98 -13.79
CA MET A 196 -4.02 5.16 -14.60
C MET A 196 -4.46 5.08 -16.07
N PHE A 197 -5.77 5.09 -16.36
CA PHE A 197 -6.27 5.20 -17.74
C PHE A 197 -5.96 6.58 -18.35
N ASP A 198 -6.01 7.67 -17.55
CA ASP A 198 -5.57 8.99 -18.01
C ASP A 198 -4.09 8.98 -18.40
N HIS A 199 -3.22 8.42 -17.56
CA HIS A 199 -1.79 8.25 -17.89
C HIS A 199 -1.55 7.35 -19.10
N TYR A 200 -2.42 6.37 -19.35
CA TYR A 200 -2.35 5.55 -20.56
C TYR A 200 -2.64 6.37 -21.83
N ARG A 201 -3.60 7.28 -21.75
CA ARG A 201 -3.96 8.19 -22.88
C ARG A 201 -2.94 9.32 -23.06
N HIS A 202 -2.27 9.73 -22.00
CA HIS A 202 -1.37 10.88 -21.94
C HIS A 202 0.01 10.46 -21.44
N LEU A 203 0.78 9.81 -22.32
CA LEU A 203 2.09 9.27 -21.98
C LEU A 203 3.11 10.34 -21.59
N GLU A 204 2.91 11.56 -22.02
CA GLU A 204 3.73 12.75 -21.76
C GLU A 204 3.51 13.35 -20.37
N TRP A 205 2.43 13.01 -19.68
CA TRP A 205 2.15 13.58 -18.37
C TRP A 205 3.26 13.29 -17.36
N PRO A 206 3.58 14.24 -16.48
CA PRO A 206 4.55 14.01 -15.42
C PRO A 206 4.06 12.94 -14.43
N THR A 207 4.96 12.46 -13.56
CA THR A 207 4.59 11.64 -12.42
C THR A 207 3.69 12.42 -11.47
N ASP A 208 2.58 11.84 -11.06
CA ASP A 208 1.70 12.41 -10.05
C ASP A 208 2.27 12.20 -8.64
N PHE A 209 1.98 13.14 -7.75
CA PHE A 209 2.27 13.01 -6.31
C PHE A 209 1.29 13.87 -5.51
N ASP A 210 1.15 13.61 -4.19
CA ASP A 210 0.33 14.41 -3.26
C ASP A 210 0.94 15.79 -2.98
#